data_d6e27aaa5d4a8beb0bfe870478e1e058
#
_entry.id   d6e27aaa5d4a8beb0bfe870478e1e058
#
_cell.length_a   1.000
_cell.length_b   1.000
_cell.length_c   1.000
_cell.angle_alpha   90.00
_cell.angle_beta   90.00
_cell.angle_gamma   90.00
#
_symmetry.space_group_name_H-M   'P 1'
#
loop_
_entity.id
_entity.type
_entity.pdbx_description
1 polymer ?
#
loop_
_entity_poly.entity_id
_entity_poly.type
_entity_poly.pdbx_seq_one_letter_code
_entity_poly.pdbx_strand_id
1 'polypeptide(L)'
;MNKYNQEMNVLITPKKLSGTVAAVPSKSELHRYLILAYLAGRDPYSCLPGGPVSDDVLATAEGLAKLRTKNAPVTIDCRGSAASLRFLLPVASAALPSVTFTGSARLAARPIEPLLAAMETQGFRFSSRTLPFTVTRDAVPQSPVYTLPGGVSSQFVSGLLLASPLTGGVTVRLSSPLASGSYADMTLSYLRAFGARAERSGPAECPVFTVQPPVDLTYPEDLRVGGDWSNAAFFLAAGVSVTGLDKTSVQGDKKILPLLALLRGEDVSSLQNDPLRSKDSASLSPVTIDCSDIPDLVPPLAVMAAAYRKDLALTHVRRLRGKESDRITSVCDMLTALGVKASAGEDSLTVAGSAAPLSGGTADGRDDHRLVMAAALAASFASAPVTILGAEAVNKSYPSFWEDYRKAGGDFRVLS
;
A
#
# COMPACT_ATOMS: atom_id res chain seq x y z
N MET A 1 3.24 -28.35 3.28
CA MET A 1 1.86 -27.98 2.90
C MET A 1 1.53 -26.70 3.64
N ASN A 2 1.42 -25.59 2.89
CA ASN A 2 1.19 -24.25 3.44
C ASN A 2 -0.24 -24.17 4.01
N LYS A 3 -0.37 -23.93 5.33
CA LYS A 3 -1.65 -23.75 6.03
C LYS A 3 -2.44 -22.48 5.61
N TYR A 4 -1.97 -21.73 4.62
CA TYR A 4 -2.48 -20.39 4.28
C TYR A 4 -3.33 -20.33 3.01
N ASN A 5 -3.68 -21.47 2.40
CA ASN A 5 -4.41 -21.52 1.12
C ASN A 5 -5.80 -22.17 1.23
N GLN A 6 -6.47 -22.10 2.38
CA GLN A 6 -7.90 -22.44 2.42
C GLN A 6 -8.71 -21.17 2.20
N GLU A 7 -9.54 -21.17 1.15
CA GLU A 7 -10.56 -20.14 0.96
C GLU A 7 -11.37 -20.00 2.25
N MET A 8 -11.35 -18.80 2.80
CA MET A 8 -12.08 -18.48 4.03
C MET A 8 -13.22 -17.53 3.69
N ASN A 9 -14.45 -17.96 3.98
CA ASN A 9 -15.60 -17.09 3.95
C ASN A 9 -16.05 -16.80 5.38
N VAL A 10 -16.51 -15.59 5.64
CA VAL A 10 -17.01 -15.22 6.97
C VAL A 10 -18.39 -14.60 6.87
N LEU A 11 -19.23 -14.91 7.86
CA LEU A 11 -20.50 -14.22 8.10
C LEU A 11 -20.33 -13.30 9.30
N ILE A 12 -20.58 -12.01 9.10
CA ILE A 12 -20.54 -11.00 10.16
C ILE A 12 -21.96 -10.66 10.59
N THR A 13 -22.22 -10.75 11.88
CA THR A 13 -23.43 -10.20 12.49
C THR A 13 -23.20 -8.70 12.76
N PRO A 14 -24.09 -7.80 12.30
CA PRO A 14 -23.92 -6.37 12.50
C PRO A 14 -23.79 -6.02 13.98
N LYS A 15 -22.70 -5.34 14.31
CA LYS A 15 -22.42 -4.89 15.68
C LYS A 15 -21.49 -3.72 15.66
N LYS A 16 -21.81 -2.68 16.44
CA LYS A 16 -20.91 -1.53 16.61
C LYS A 16 -19.60 -1.97 17.26
N LEU A 17 -18.50 -1.65 16.61
CA LEU A 17 -17.17 -1.87 17.16
C LEU A 17 -16.84 -0.81 18.20
N SER A 18 -15.98 -1.15 19.16
CA SER A 18 -15.53 -0.25 20.23
C SER A 18 -14.24 -0.78 20.87
N GLY A 19 -13.70 -0.04 21.84
CA GLY A 19 -12.51 -0.45 22.56
C GLY A 19 -11.22 0.02 21.89
N THR A 20 -10.14 -0.74 22.08
CA THR A 20 -8.79 -0.37 21.65
C THR A 20 -8.07 -1.55 21.03
N VAL A 21 -7.42 -1.31 19.89
CA VAL A 21 -6.50 -2.27 19.24
C VAL A 21 -5.13 -1.63 19.08
N ALA A 22 -4.08 -2.44 18.99
CA ALA A 22 -2.75 -1.97 18.66
C ALA A 22 -2.56 -1.93 17.14
N ALA A 23 -1.95 -0.88 16.63
CA ALA A 23 -1.58 -0.83 15.21
C ALA A 23 -0.56 -1.93 14.90
N VAL A 24 -0.76 -2.65 13.80
CA VAL A 24 0.28 -3.53 13.26
C VAL A 24 1.42 -2.69 12.68
N PRO A 25 2.66 -3.21 12.63
CA PRO A 25 3.76 -2.50 11.98
C PRO A 25 3.46 -2.17 10.53
N SER A 26 3.80 -0.96 10.09
CA SER A 26 3.55 -0.49 8.73
C SER A 26 4.23 -1.38 7.70
N LYS A 27 3.43 -2.04 6.85
CA LYS A 27 3.92 -2.85 5.73
C LYS A 27 4.85 -2.03 4.83
N SER A 28 4.45 -0.82 4.50
CA SER A 28 5.22 0.07 3.61
C SER A 28 6.56 0.48 4.19
N GLU A 29 6.66 0.66 5.50
CA GLU A 29 7.91 0.93 6.20
C GLU A 29 8.76 -0.35 6.33
N LEU A 30 8.15 -1.48 6.68
CA LEU A 30 8.84 -2.77 6.84
C LEU A 30 9.59 -3.18 5.58
N HIS A 31 9.02 -3.05 4.39
CA HIS A 31 9.73 -3.35 3.15
C HIS A 31 11.03 -2.56 3.03
N ARG A 32 11.00 -1.24 3.32
CA ARG A 32 12.16 -0.35 3.25
C ARG A 32 13.19 -0.68 4.31
N TYR A 33 12.71 -0.85 5.54
CA TYR A 33 13.54 -1.23 6.68
C TYR A 33 14.28 -2.55 6.43
N LEU A 34 13.58 -3.61 5.99
CA LEU A 34 14.20 -4.92 5.72
C LEU A 34 15.27 -4.85 4.63
N ILE A 35 14.99 -4.13 3.54
CA ILE A 35 15.95 -3.98 2.43
C ILE A 35 17.20 -3.24 2.90
N LEU A 36 17.04 -2.11 3.59
CA LEU A 36 18.17 -1.32 4.07
C LEU A 36 18.93 -2.03 5.20
N ALA A 37 18.25 -2.71 6.10
CA ALA A 37 18.87 -3.54 7.13
C ALA A 37 19.72 -4.66 6.51
N TYR A 38 19.19 -5.35 5.50
CA TYR A 38 19.93 -6.36 4.74
C TYR A 38 21.19 -5.77 4.07
N LEU A 39 21.06 -4.63 3.41
CA LEU A 39 22.17 -3.93 2.77
C LEU A 39 23.21 -3.40 3.78
N ALA A 40 22.79 -3.12 5.01
CA ALA A 40 23.65 -2.80 6.15
C ALA A 40 24.19 -4.06 6.88
N GLY A 41 24.05 -5.25 6.29
CA GLY A 41 24.65 -6.51 6.79
C GLY A 41 23.77 -7.31 7.77
N ARG A 42 22.55 -6.90 8.08
CA ARG A 42 21.66 -7.64 8.99
C ARG A 42 20.97 -8.82 8.28
N ASP A 43 20.59 -9.82 9.06
CA ASP A 43 19.75 -10.90 8.57
C ASP A 43 18.32 -10.42 8.41
N PRO A 44 17.66 -10.61 7.22
CA PRO A 44 16.31 -10.11 7.02
C PRO A 44 15.27 -10.75 7.95
N TYR A 45 15.46 -12.01 8.36
CA TYR A 45 14.52 -12.67 9.28
C TYR A 45 14.67 -12.14 10.72
N SER A 46 15.87 -11.76 11.14
CA SER A 46 16.10 -11.17 12.47
C SER A 46 15.51 -9.76 12.60
N CYS A 47 15.18 -9.13 11.47
CA CYS A 47 14.60 -7.80 11.40
C CYS A 47 13.06 -7.81 11.27
N LEU A 48 12.44 -9.00 11.22
CA LEU A 48 10.98 -9.11 11.22
C LEU A 48 10.40 -8.76 12.60
N PRO A 49 9.21 -8.14 12.66
CA PRO A 49 8.56 -7.90 13.93
C PRO A 49 8.15 -9.20 14.61
N GLY A 50 8.08 -9.19 15.93
CA GLY A 50 7.46 -10.29 16.69
C GLY A 50 5.98 -10.42 16.36
N GLY A 51 5.49 -11.65 16.15
CA GLY A 51 4.10 -11.94 15.84
C GLY A 51 3.83 -12.22 14.36
N PRO A 52 2.56 -12.24 13.92
CA PRO A 52 2.19 -12.56 12.56
C PRO A 52 2.73 -11.51 11.57
N VAL A 53 3.40 -11.99 10.53
CA VAL A 53 3.98 -11.15 9.47
C VAL A 53 3.16 -11.34 8.19
N SER A 54 2.86 -10.24 7.50
CA SER A 54 2.09 -10.27 6.26
C SER A 54 2.83 -10.98 5.12
N ASP A 55 2.07 -11.62 4.23
CA ASP A 55 2.60 -12.35 3.07
C ASP A 55 3.50 -11.49 2.19
N ASP A 56 3.16 -10.24 2.01
CA ASP A 56 3.95 -9.28 1.22
C ASP A 56 5.34 -9.04 1.84
N VAL A 57 5.40 -8.88 3.17
CA VAL A 57 6.65 -8.66 3.90
C VAL A 57 7.51 -9.92 3.92
N LEU A 58 6.89 -11.09 4.11
CA LEU A 58 7.58 -12.38 4.03
C LEU A 58 8.21 -12.60 2.65
N ALA A 59 7.49 -12.28 1.56
CA ALA A 59 8.05 -12.38 0.21
C ALA A 59 9.31 -11.50 0.04
N THR A 60 9.35 -10.32 0.66
CA THR A 60 10.55 -9.47 0.65
C THR A 60 11.68 -10.08 1.46
N ALA A 61 11.43 -10.56 2.68
CA ALA A 61 12.45 -11.17 3.52
C ALA A 61 13.06 -12.43 2.87
N GLU A 62 12.23 -13.31 2.31
CA GLU A 62 12.64 -14.49 1.57
C GLU A 62 13.48 -14.15 0.33
N GLY A 63 13.03 -13.11 -0.43
CA GLY A 63 13.78 -12.62 -1.59
C GLY A 63 15.17 -12.12 -1.21
N LEU A 64 15.30 -11.33 -0.14
CA LEU A 64 16.58 -10.85 0.37
C LEU A 64 17.47 -11.99 0.85
N ALA A 65 16.92 -12.98 1.55
CA ALA A 65 17.68 -14.15 2.02
C ALA A 65 18.32 -14.92 0.86
N LYS A 66 17.61 -15.03 -0.28
CA LYS A 66 18.14 -15.68 -1.50
C LYS A 66 19.31 -14.93 -2.12
N LEU A 67 19.44 -13.62 -1.93
CA LEU A 67 20.56 -12.84 -2.46
C LEU A 67 21.90 -13.17 -1.77
N ARG A 68 21.89 -13.87 -0.65
CA ARG A 68 23.10 -14.36 0.02
C ARG A 68 23.74 -15.57 -0.67
N THR A 69 22.98 -16.31 -1.48
CA THR A 69 23.44 -17.51 -2.19
C THR A 69 24.12 -17.09 -3.49
N LYS A 70 25.45 -16.89 -3.47
CA LYS A 70 26.24 -16.35 -4.62
C LYS A 70 26.45 -17.35 -5.76
N ASN A 71 26.20 -18.66 -5.58
CA ASN A 71 26.68 -19.73 -6.46
C ASN A 71 25.60 -20.50 -7.23
N ALA A 72 24.35 -20.05 -7.25
CA ALA A 72 23.26 -20.74 -7.95
C ALA A 72 22.37 -19.73 -8.68
N PRO A 73 21.65 -20.14 -9.72
CA PRO A 73 20.60 -19.30 -10.30
C PRO A 73 19.59 -18.89 -9.21
N VAL A 74 19.46 -17.58 -8.97
CA VAL A 74 18.55 -17.05 -7.95
C VAL A 74 17.19 -16.80 -8.57
N THR A 75 16.14 -17.40 -8.00
CA THR A 75 14.75 -17.13 -8.33
C THR A 75 14.04 -16.52 -7.13
N ILE A 76 13.53 -15.30 -7.28
CA ILE A 76 12.75 -14.58 -6.27
C ILE A 76 11.27 -14.71 -6.62
N ASP A 77 10.52 -15.39 -5.76
CA ASP A 77 9.06 -15.42 -5.86
C ASP A 77 8.45 -14.26 -5.09
N CYS A 78 7.87 -13.31 -5.82
CA CYS A 78 7.19 -12.16 -5.23
C CYS A 78 5.74 -12.46 -4.83
N ARG A 79 5.26 -13.71 -5.00
CA ARG A 79 3.89 -14.12 -4.70
C ARG A 79 2.88 -13.15 -5.37
N GLY A 80 2.05 -12.46 -4.59
CA GLY A 80 1.14 -11.39 -5.07
C GLY A 80 1.65 -9.96 -4.80
N SER A 81 2.86 -9.81 -4.23
CA SER A 81 3.37 -8.54 -3.73
C SER A 81 4.04 -7.67 -4.80
N ALA A 82 3.35 -6.62 -5.24
CA ALA A 82 3.96 -5.65 -6.13
C ALA A 82 5.06 -4.80 -5.46
N ALA A 83 4.99 -4.61 -4.14
CA ALA A 83 6.05 -3.91 -3.40
C ALA A 83 7.34 -4.74 -3.40
N SER A 84 7.25 -6.05 -3.10
CA SER A 84 8.40 -6.95 -3.17
C SER A 84 9.02 -6.97 -4.56
N LEU A 85 8.20 -7.14 -5.62
CA LEU A 85 8.70 -7.11 -6.99
C LEU A 85 9.40 -5.79 -7.33
N ARG A 86 8.75 -4.65 -7.11
CA ARG A 86 9.24 -3.34 -7.55
C ARG A 86 10.42 -2.85 -6.74
N PHE A 87 10.57 -3.28 -5.49
CA PHE A 87 11.71 -2.91 -4.65
C PHE A 87 12.89 -3.88 -4.85
N LEU A 88 12.62 -5.18 -4.89
CA LEU A 88 13.69 -6.16 -5.03
C LEU A 88 14.25 -6.21 -6.46
N LEU A 89 13.48 -5.82 -7.48
CA LEU A 89 13.96 -5.85 -8.86
C LEU A 89 15.23 -5.01 -9.05
N PRO A 90 15.27 -3.69 -8.74
CA PRO A 90 16.50 -2.92 -8.85
C PRO A 90 17.60 -3.41 -7.89
N VAL A 91 17.25 -3.76 -6.65
CA VAL A 91 18.20 -4.20 -5.61
C VAL A 91 18.87 -5.52 -6.02
N ALA A 92 18.09 -6.54 -6.36
CA ALA A 92 18.63 -7.85 -6.74
C ALA A 92 19.42 -7.79 -8.07
N SER A 93 18.94 -7.01 -9.03
CA SER A 93 19.63 -6.81 -10.31
C SER A 93 20.97 -6.07 -10.15
N ALA A 94 21.10 -5.18 -9.16
CA ALA A 94 22.38 -4.57 -8.82
C ALA A 94 23.28 -5.51 -8.00
N ALA A 95 22.72 -6.39 -7.19
CA ALA A 95 23.48 -7.35 -6.37
C ALA A 95 24.03 -8.53 -7.18
N LEU A 96 23.27 -9.03 -8.15
CA LEU A 96 23.58 -10.26 -8.90
C LEU A 96 23.65 -10.00 -10.42
N PRO A 97 24.51 -10.70 -11.17
CA PRO A 97 24.58 -10.57 -12.64
C PRO A 97 23.36 -11.14 -13.36
N SER A 98 22.65 -12.07 -12.71
CA SER A 98 21.41 -12.69 -13.25
C SER A 98 20.48 -13.06 -12.11
N VAL A 99 19.21 -12.73 -12.23
CA VAL A 99 18.16 -13.10 -11.27
C VAL A 99 16.82 -13.27 -11.98
N THR A 100 16.07 -14.30 -11.59
CA THR A 100 14.72 -14.57 -12.13
C THR A 100 13.67 -14.11 -11.11
N PHE A 101 12.63 -13.47 -11.61
CA PHE A 101 11.46 -13.07 -10.82
C PHE A 101 10.24 -13.86 -11.23
N THR A 102 9.48 -14.35 -10.24
CA THR A 102 8.20 -15.03 -10.41
C THR A 102 7.14 -14.39 -9.53
N GLY A 103 5.88 -14.74 -9.76
CA GLY A 103 4.77 -14.29 -8.94
C GLY A 103 3.43 -14.76 -9.52
N SER A 104 2.34 -14.40 -8.85
CA SER A 104 0.99 -14.77 -9.28
C SER A 104 0.62 -14.14 -10.64
N ALA A 105 -0.31 -14.78 -11.36
CA ALA A 105 -0.84 -14.23 -12.62
C ALA A 105 -1.39 -12.81 -12.45
N ARG A 106 -1.96 -12.51 -11.28
CA ARG A 106 -2.45 -11.18 -10.95
C ARG A 106 -1.33 -10.15 -10.79
N LEU A 107 -0.20 -10.54 -10.19
CA LEU A 107 0.98 -9.68 -10.10
C LEU A 107 1.56 -9.43 -11.50
N ALA A 108 1.59 -10.45 -12.37
CA ALA A 108 2.07 -10.33 -13.74
C ALA A 108 1.29 -9.32 -14.58
N ALA A 109 -0.01 -9.14 -14.29
CA ALA A 109 -0.87 -8.17 -14.97
C ALA A 109 -0.68 -6.70 -14.47
N ARG A 110 0.07 -6.49 -13.38
CA ARG A 110 0.25 -5.14 -12.82
C ARG A 110 1.31 -4.36 -13.58
N PRO A 111 1.13 -3.02 -13.76
CA PRO A 111 2.09 -2.19 -14.48
C PRO A 111 3.51 -2.28 -13.91
N ILE A 112 4.49 -2.60 -14.76
CA ILE A 112 5.91 -2.62 -14.43
C ILE A 112 6.77 -2.02 -15.54
N GLU A 113 6.24 -1.90 -16.74
CA GLU A 113 6.94 -1.48 -17.94
C GLU A 113 7.79 -0.21 -17.79
N PRO A 114 7.32 0.88 -17.14
CA PRO A 114 8.16 2.08 -16.99
C PRO A 114 9.43 1.83 -16.17
N LEU A 115 9.37 0.89 -15.20
CA LEU A 115 10.56 0.52 -14.42
C LEU A 115 11.54 -0.29 -15.26
N LEU A 116 11.05 -1.27 -16.03
CA LEU A 116 11.89 -2.08 -16.93
C LEU A 116 12.60 -1.19 -17.97
N ALA A 117 11.83 -0.33 -18.64
CA ALA A 117 12.37 0.58 -19.64
C ALA A 117 13.45 1.52 -19.05
N ALA A 118 13.22 2.07 -17.86
CA ALA A 118 14.22 2.90 -17.19
C ALA A 118 15.49 2.11 -16.85
N MET A 119 15.38 0.88 -16.36
CA MET A 119 16.54 0.04 -16.04
C MET A 119 17.31 -0.37 -17.30
N GLU A 120 16.65 -0.59 -18.44
CA GLU A 120 17.30 -0.89 -19.72
C GLU A 120 18.22 0.23 -20.18
N THR A 121 17.89 1.50 -19.92
CA THR A 121 18.78 2.63 -20.25
C THR A 121 20.13 2.57 -19.52
N GLN A 122 20.22 1.74 -18.47
CA GLN A 122 21.43 1.54 -17.66
C GLN A 122 22.05 0.15 -17.88
N GLY A 123 21.70 -0.53 -18.97
CA GLY A 123 22.32 -1.79 -19.38
C GLY A 123 21.74 -3.06 -18.76
N PHE A 124 20.60 -3.00 -18.07
CA PHE A 124 19.88 -4.20 -17.69
C PHE A 124 19.09 -4.76 -18.88
N ARG A 125 19.01 -6.09 -18.96
CA ARG A 125 18.28 -6.82 -20.04
C ARG A 125 17.26 -7.75 -19.39
N PHE A 126 16.05 -7.79 -19.96
CA PHE A 126 14.94 -8.59 -19.49
C PHE A 126 14.54 -9.64 -20.53
N SER A 127 14.35 -10.90 -20.10
CA SER A 127 13.91 -11.98 -20.98
C SER A 127 12.44 -11.87 -21.42
N SER A 128 11.63 -11.12 -20.67
CA SER A 128 10.20 -10.87 -20.93
C SER A 128 9.78 -9.55 -20.30
N ARG A 129 8.67 -8.98 -20.77
CA ARG A 129 8.04 -7.77 -20.19
C ARG A 129 7.06 -8.08 -19.05
N THR A 130 6.73 -9.35 -18.86
CA THR A 130 5.79 -9.82 -17.83
C THR A 130 6.40 -11.00 -17.09
N LEU A 131 5.98 -11.19 -15.82
CA LEU A 131 6.40 -12.35 -15.04
C LEU A 131 5.94 -13.68 -15.68
N PRO A 132 6.78 -14.75 -15.60
CA PRO A 132 8.14 -14.72 -15.06
C PRO A 132 9.14 -14.11 -16.04
N PHE A 133 10.15 -13.42 -15.52
CA PHE A 133 11.27 -12.96 -16.36
C PHE A 133 12.61 -13.08 -15.63
N THR A 134 13.67 -13.20 -16.40
CA THR A 134 15.04 -13.10 -15.92
C THR A 134 15.62 -11.75 -16.30
N VAL A 135 16.25 -11.06 -15.34
CA VAL A 135 17.03 -9.88 -15.59
C VAL A 135 18.52 -10.23 -15.55
N THR A 136 19.27 -9.70 -16.52
CA THR A 136 20.74 -9.86 -16.63
C THR A 136 21.41 -8.52 -16.83
N ARG A 137 22.69 -8.42 -16.44
CA ARG A 137 23.56 -7.27 -16.70
C ARG A 137 25.00 -7.71 -16.89
N ASP A 138 25.77 -6.91 -17.61
CA ASP A 138 27.21 -7.13 -17.78
C ASP A 138 28.01 -6.45 -16.65
N ALA A 139 27.63 -5.23 -16.27
CA ALA A 139 28.26 -4.46 -15.20
C ALA A 139 27.21 -3.77 -14.31
N VAL A 140 27.58 -3.46 -13.07
CA VAL A 140 26.76 -2.63 -12.18
C VAL A 140 26.90 -1.17 -12.61
N PRO A 141 25.81 -0.47 -12.97
CA PRO A 141 25.89 0.95 -13.30
C PRO A 141 26.33 1.74 -12.05
N GLN A 142 27.23 2.72 -12.25
CA GLN A 142 27.70 3.58 -11.18
C GLN A 142 26.95 4.91 -11.21
N SER A 143 26.35 5.29 -10.06
CA SER A 143 25.53 6.50 -9.89
C SER A 143 24.57 6.74 -11.05
N PRO A 144 23.71 5.76 -11.41
CA PRO A 144 22.85 5.83 -12.59
C PRO A 144 21.85 6.97 -12.49
N VAL A 145 21.44 7.47 -13.67
CA VAL A 145 20.37 8.47 -13.79
C VAL A 145 19.19 7.83 -14.53
N TYR A 146 18.08 7.69 -13.83
CA TYR A 146 16.84 7.15 -14.37
C TYR A 146 15.84 8.25 -14.67
N THR A 147 15.07 8.10 -15.74
CA THR A 147 13.91 8.97 -16.03
C THR A 147 12.66 8.14 -16.12
N LEU A 148 11.59 8.55 -15.40
CA LEU A 148 10.32 7.81 -15.29
C LEU A 148 9.11 8.76 -15.32
N PRO A 149 7.93 8.31 -15.79
CA PRO A 149 6.68 9.00 -15.52
C PRO A 149 6.31 8.86 -14.04
N GLY A 150 5.93 9.97 -13.37
CA GLY A 150 5.57 9.99 -11.95
C GLY A 150 4.16 9.45 -11.65
N GLY A 151 3.25 9.45 -12.64
CA GLY A 151 1.83 9.14 -12.45
C GLY A 151 1.48 7.67 -12.26
N VAL A 152 2.42 6.73 -12.53
CA VAL A 152 2.12 5.29 -12.50
C VAL A 152 2.29 4.69 -11.10
N SER A 153 3.44 4.84 -10.49
CA SER A 153 3.71 4.27 -9.17
C SER A 153 4.95 4.87 -8.50
N SER A 154 4.79 5.39 -7.29
CA SER A 154 5.91 5.81 -6.43
C SER A 154 6.83 4.65 -6.02
N GLN A 155 6.37 3.39 -6.14
CA GLN A 155 7.20 2.22 -5.85
C GLN A 155 8.37 2.06 -6.83
N PHE A 156 8.25 2.56 -8.07
CA PHE A 156 9.35 2.55 -9.03
C PHE A 156 10.49 3.45 -8.53
N VAL A 157 10.14 4.67 -8.12
CA VAL A 157 11.11 5.60 -7.51
C VAL A 157 11.76 4.96 -6.28
N SER A 158 10.94 4.44 -5.36
CA SER A 158 11.42 3.82 -4.13
C SER A 158 12.38 2.65 -4.39
N GLY A 159 12.06 1.75 -5.34
CA GLY A 159 12.91 0.61 -5.68
C GLY A 159 14.29 1.03 -6.20
N LEU A 160 14.33 2.03 -7.09
CA LEU A 160 15.58 2.57 -7.63
C LEU A 160 16.41 3.25 -6.52
N LEU A 161 15.78 4.01 -5.63
CA LEU A 161 16.47 4.65 -4.51
C LEU A 161 17.05 3.61 -3.53
N LEU A 162 16.33 2.52 -3.26
CA LEU A 162 16.77 1.45 -2.37
C LEU A 162 17.99 0.67 -2.93
N ALA A 163 18.21 0.69 -4.25
CA ALA A 163 19.37 0.06 -4.86
C ALA A 163 20.64 0.94 -4.77
N SER A 164 20.55 2.20 -4.33
CA SER A 164 21.67 3.16 -4.32
C SER A 164 22.93 2.70 -3.57
N PRO A 165 22.87 1.90 -2.47
CA PRO A 165 24.08 1.41 -1.82
C PRO A 165 24.89 0.45 -2.71
N LEU A 166 24.24 -0.22 -3.64
CA LEU A 166 24.89 -1.15 -4.57
C LEU A 166 25.43 -0.47 -5.85
N THR A 167 24.92 0.72 -6.15
CA THR A 167 25.27 1.50 -7.35
C THR A 167 26.12 2.74 -7.03
N GLY A 168 26.51 2.92 -5.77
CA GLY A 168 27.32 4.07 -5.33
C GLY A 168 26.59 5.41 -5.45
N GLY A 169 25.26 5.42 -5.37
CA GLY A 169 24.39 6.58 -5.54
C GLY A 169 23.37 6.39 -6.65
N VAL A 170 22.38 7.28 -6.77
CA VAL A 170 21.36 7.25 -7.81
C VAL A 170 20.68 8.61 -7.96
N THR A 171 20.29 8.95 -9.19
CA THR A 171 19.38 10.06 -9.47
C THR A 171 18.15 9.53 -10.21
N VAL A 172 16.97 9.86 -9.72
CA VAL A 172 15.69 9.53 -10.37
C VAL A 172 14.97 10.82 -10.72
N ARG A 173 14.80 11.08 -12.01
CA ARG A 173 14.09 12.25 -12.56
C ARG A 173 12.69 11.83 -12.99
N LEU A 174 11.68 12.59 -12.62
CA LEU A 174 10.33 12.35 -13.09
C LEU A 174 9.97 13.30 -14.22
N SER A 175 9.28 12.78 -15.22
CA SER A 175 8.78 13.55 -16.36
C SER A 175 7.34 14.06 -16.16
N SER A 176 6.74 13.79 -15.01
CA SER A 176 5.38 14.24 -14.62
C SER A 176 5.25 14.23 -13.09
N PRO A 177 4.19 14.85 -12.52
CA PRO A 177 3.93 14.84 -11.09
C PRO A 177 3.92 13.44 -10.49
N LEU A 178 4.45 13.30 -9.28
CA LEU A 178 4.49 12.01 -8.60
C LEU A 178 3.17 11.71 -7.87
N ALA A 179 2.53 10.65 -8.27
CA ALA A 179 1.40 10.11 -7.53
C ALA A 179 1.88 9.37 -6.26
N SER A 180 1.24 9.58 -5.11
CA SER A 180 1.66 9.02 -3.80
C SER A 180 3.08 9.44 -3.42
N GLY A 181 3.36 10.72 -3.47
CA GLY A 181 4.67 11.29 -3.14
C GLY A 181 5.16 10.93 -1.74
N SER A 182 4.26 10.88 -0.76
CA SER A 182 4.54 10.49 0.62
C SER A 182 5.31 9.17 0.76
N TYR A 183 5.08 8.19 -0.14
CA TYR A 183 5.82 6.92 -0.11
C TYR A 183 7.25 7.03 -0.65
N ALA A 184 7.53 7.95 -1.57
CA ALA A 184 8.91 8.24 -1.99
C ALA A 184 9.64 9.01 -0.89
N ASP A 185 8.98 9.98 -0.25
CA ASP A 185 9.51 10.72 0.90
C ASP A 185 9.79 9.79 2.09
N MET A 186 8.94 8.76 2.32
CA MET A 186 9.20 7.68 3.26
C MET A 186 10.50 6.94 2.93
N THR A 187 10.77 6.66 1.65
CA THR A 187 12.03 6.01 1.24
C THR A 187 13.24 6.89 1.53
N LEU A 188 13.15 8.19 1.25
CA LEU A 188 14.22 9.14 1.60
C LEU A 188 14.44 9.20 3.11
N SER A 189 13.37 9.20 3.90
CA SER A 189 13.44 9.21 5.37
C SER A 189 14.18 7.98 5.91
N TYR A 190 13.86 6.79 5.40
CA TYR A 190 14.55 5.56 5.78
C TYR A 190 16.01 5.54 5.33
N LEU A 191 16.32 5.98 4.10
CA LEU A 191 17.71 6.10 3.63
C LEU A 191 18.53 7.03 4.54
N ARG A 192 17.97 8.18 4.94
CA ARG A 192 18.62 9.11 5.87
C ARG A 192 18.82 8.49 7.24
N ALA A 193 17.83 7.76 7.77
CA ALA A 193 17.94 7.06 9.04
C ALA A 193 19.05 6.00 9.04
N PHE A 194 19.35 5.42 7.87
CA PHE A 194 20.47 4.50 7.66
C PHE A 194 21.78 5.22 7.29
N GLY A 195 21.86 6.56 7.35
CA GLY A 195 23.08 7.35 7.14
C GLY A 195 23.31 7.85 5.73
N ALA A 196 22.45 7.52 4.76
CA ALA A 196 22.60 7.99 3.39
C ALA A 196 22.19 9.46 3.21
N ARG A 197 22.88 10.19 2.34
CA ARG A 197 22.52 11.55 1.93
C ARG A 197 21.49 11.47 0.80
N ALA A 198 20.21 11.54 1.16
CA ALA A 198 19.10 11.38 0.24
C ALA A 198 18.18 12.61 0.26
N GLU A 199 17.82 13.14 -0.90
CA GLU A 199 17.05 14.38 -1.02
C GLU A 199 16.04 14.34 -2.17
N ARG A 200 15.05 15.21 -2.08
CA ARG A 200 14.10 15.55 -3.15
C ARG A 200 14.33 17.01 -3.52
N SER A 201 14.38 17.29 -4.81
CA SER A 201 14.56 18.62 -5.39
C SER A 201 13.69 18.79 -6.63
N GLY A 202 13.81 19.95 -7.28
CA GLY A 202 13.04 20.26 -8.47
C GLY A 202 11.59 20.68 -8.18
N PRO A 203 10.84 21.09 -9.21
CA PRO A 203 9.44 21.49 -9.09
C PRO A 203 8.52 20.29 -8.85
N ALA A 204 7.31 20.55 -8.34
CA ALA A 204 6.34 19.49 -8.05
C ALA A 204 5.89 18.73 -9.31
N GLU A 205 5.90 19.38 -10.46
CA GLU A 205 5.56 18.83 -11.77
C GLU A 205 6.58 17.80 -12.28
N CYS A 206 7.85 17.99 -11.93
CA CYS A 206 8.97 17.15 -12.38
C CYS A 206 10.00 16.96 -11.25
N PRO A 207 9.63 16.30 -10.13
CA PRO A 207 10.54 16.15 -9.00
C PRO A 207 11.73 15.26 -9.33
N VAL A 208 12.85 15.53 -8.67
CA VAL A 208 14.10 14.78 -8.77
C VAL A 208 14.43 14.22 -7.41
N PHE A 209 14.77 12.95 -7.35
CA PHE A 209 15.20 12.25 -6.14
C PHE A 209 16.66 11.82 -6.31
N THR A 210 17.50 12.15 -5.34
CA THR A 210 18.95 11.87 -5.41
C THR A 210 19.41 11.20 -4.12
N VAL A 211 20.21 10.15 -4.25
CA VAL A 211 21.03 9.60 -3.17
C VAL A 211 22.47 9.82 -3.58
N GLN A 212 23.17 10.66 -2.81
CA GLN A 212 24.53 11.12 -3.14
C GLN A 212 25.58 10.09 -2.70
N PRO A 213 26.65 9.88 -3.50
CA PRO A 213 27.80 9.10 -3.07
C PRO A 213 28.61 9.82 -1.95
N PRO A 214 29.40 9.09 -1.12
CA PRO A 214 29.34 7.64 -0.96
C PRO A 214 28.04 7.21 -0.24
N VAL A 215 27.58 5.97 -0.48
CA VAL A 215 26.38 5.42 0.17
C VAL A 215 26.79 4.27 1.09
N ASP A 216 27.33 4.65 2.24
CA ASP A 216 27.71 3.72 3.30
C ASP A 216 26.56 3.66 4.33
N LEU A 217 25.89 2.51 4.42
CA LEU A 217 24.77 2.35 5.33
C LEU A 217 25.24 1.96 6.74
N THR A 218 24.67 2.61 7.73
CA THR A 218 24.79 2.26 9.15
C THR A 218 23.45 1.79 9.66
N TYR A 219 23.40 0.61 10.27
CA TYR A 219 22.17 0.10 10.84
C TYR A 219 21.78 0.91 12.09
N PRO A 220 20.59 1.54 12.12
CA PRO A 220 20.14 2.33 13.26
C PRO A 220 19.49 1.42 14.31
N GLU A 221 20.18 1.16 15.44
CA GLU A 221 19.72 0.25 16.49
C GLU A 221 18.39 0.70 17.16
N ASP A 222 18.16 2.01 17.21
CA ASP A 222 16.96 2.59 17.84
C ASP A 222 15.78 2.81 16.90
N LEU A 223 15.95 2.59 15.59
CA LEU A 223 14.87 2.78 14.63
C LEU A 223 13.77 1.72 14.86
N ARG A 224 12.57 2.20 15.02
CA ARG A 224 11.37 1.35 15.10
C ARG A 224 10.46 1.63 13.94
N VAL A 225 9.91 0.57 13.38
CA VAL A 225 8.87 0.68 12.35
C VAL A 225 7.58 1.17 13.00
N GLY A 226 7.01 2.22 12.46
CA GLY A 226 5.77 2.82 12.96
C GLY A 226 4.53 1.95 12.71
N GLY A 227 3.43 2.30 13.38
CA GLY A 227 2.13 1.67 13.13
C GLY A 227 1.59 2.00 11.73
N ASP A 228 0.85 1.06 11.15
CA ASP A 228 0.28 1.15 9.81
C ASP A 228 -1.01 1.98 9.81
N TRP A 229 -0.94 3.22 9.35
CA TRP A 229 -2.08 4.11 9.23
C TRP A 229 -3.13 3.62 8.21
N SER A 230 -2.69 2.95 7.15
CA SER A 230 -3.58 2.42 6.12
C SER A 230 -4.46 1.28 6.66
N ASN A 231 -3.88 0.37 7.46
CA ASN A 231 -4.61 -0.71 8.10
C ASN A 231 -5.44 -0.20 9.29
N ALA A 232 -4.88 0.72 10.08
CA ALA A 232 -5.57 1.34 11.20
C ALA A 232 -6.83 2.13 10.77
N ALA A 233 -6.85 2.66 9.55
CA ALA A 233 -7.94 3.48 9.02
C ALA A 233 -9.31 2.79 9.13
N PHE A 234 -9.38 1.47 8.98
CA PHE A 234 -10.64 0.72 9.08
C PHE A 234 -11.18 0.67 10.51
N PHE A 235 -10.31 0.48 11.51
CA PHE A 235 -10.71 0.50 12.92
C PHE A 235 -11.04 1.93 13.39
N LEU A 236 -10.23 2.92 12.99
CA LEU A 236 -10.51 4.33 13.28
C LEU A 236 -11.85 4.78 12.67
N ALA A 237 -12.16 4.34 11.45
CA ALA A 237 -13.45 4.60 10.79
C ALA A 237 -14.62 3.96 11.55
N ALA A 238 -14.43 2.77 12.12
CA ALA A 238 -15.43 2.10 12.96
C ALA A 238 -15.57 2.72 14.36
N GLY A 239 -14.77 3.72 14.72
CA GLY A 239 -14.79 4.37 16.04
C GLY A 239 -13.98 3.64 17.11
N VAL A 240 -13.12 2.69 16.72
CA VAL A 240 -12.20 1.97 17.61
C VAL A 240 -10.93 2.81 17.81
N SER A 241 -10.46 2.90 19.05
CA SER A 241 -9.16 3.53 19.34
C SER A 241 -8.02 2.66 18.87
N VAL A 242 -7.02 3.28 18.22
CA VAL A 242 -5.83 2.55 17.75
C VAL A 242 -4.59 3.15 18.41
N THR A 243 -3.86 2.33 19.17
CA THR A 243 -2.58 2.71 19.80
C THR A 243 -1.40 2.38 18.90
N GLY A 244 -0.24 2.99 19.16
CA GLY A 244 0.99 2.73 18.39
C GLY A 244 1.09 3.46 17.05
N LEU A 245 0.18 4.40 16.77
CA LEU A 245 0.25 5.27 15.60
C LEU A 245 1.07 6.52 15.90
N ASP A 246 2.04 6.83 15.04
CA ASP A 246 2.82 8.07 15.12
C ASP A 246 2.13 9.18 14.29
N LYS A 247 1.71 10.24 14.95
CA LYS A 247 1.10 11.41 14.30
C LYS A 247 2.09 12.22 13.45
N THR A 248 3.39 12.07 13.71
CA THR A 248 4.46 12.72 12.93
C THR A 248 4.86 11.92 11.69
N SER A 249 4.36 10.68 11.56
CA SER A 249 4.65 9.79 10.42
C SER A 249 4.43 10.48 9.08
N VAL A 250 5.27 10.15 8.11
CA VAL A 250 5.14 10.59 6.70
C VAL A 250 4.07 9.81 5.93
N GLN A 251 3.42 8.81 6.55
CA GLN A 251 2.34 8.05 5.91
C GLN A 251 1.17 8.99 5.56
N GLY A 252 0.81 9.09 4.28
CA GLY A 252 -0.29 9.95 3.81
C GLY A 252 -1.63 9.60 4.46
N ASP A 253 -1.84 8.33 4.75
CA ASP A 253 -3.10 7.78 5.28
C ASP A 253 -3.42 8.21 6.72
N LYS A 254 -2.50 8.90 7.44
CA LYS A 254 -2.85 9.58 8.71
C LYS A 254 -3.94 10.64 8.54
N LYS A 255 -4.19 11.09 7.31
CA LYS A 255 -5.28 12.00 6.93
C LYS A 255 -6.68 11.39 7.14
N ILE A 256 -6.78 10.09 7.44
CA ILE A 256 -8.09 9.47 7.74
C ILE A 256 -8.86 10.21 8.83
N LEU A 257 -8.18 10.68 9.90
CA LEU A 257 -8.86 11.34 11.02
C LEU A 257 -9.58 12.63 10.62
N PRO A 258 -8.92 13.62 9.99
CA PRO A 258 -9.60 14.83 9.53
C PRO A 258 -10.62 14.55 8.41
N LEU A 259 -10.42 13.53 7.57
CA LEU A 259 -11.38 13.17 6.53
C LEU A 259 -12.66 12.53 7.11
N LEU A 260 -12.55 11.74 8.19
CA LEU A 260 -13.72 11.24 8.90
C LEU A 260 -14.49 12.38 9.59
N ALA A 261 -13.80 13.37 10.17
CA ALA A 261 -14.43 14.55 10.74
C ALA A 261 -15.19 15.35 9.67
N LEU A 262 -14.59 15.52 8.48
CA LEU A 262 -15.24 16.16 7.33
C LEU A 262 -16.53 15.41 6.92
N LEU A 263 -16.50 14.08 6.83
CA LEU A 263 -17.67 13.27 6.49
C LEU A 263 -18.76 13.33 7.57
N ARG A 264 -18.40 13.53 8.83
CA ARG A 264 -19.37 13.77 9.92
C ARG A 264 -19.96 15.17 9.93
N GLY A 265 -19.40 16.10 9.15
CA GLY A 265 -19.80 17.51 9.12
C GLY A 265 -19.24 18.30 10.32
N GLU A 266 -18.17 17.82 10.95
CA GLU A 266 -17.44 18.52 12.00
C GLU A 266 -16.59 19.66 11.42
N ASP A 267 -16.26 20.66 12.22
CA ASP A 267 -15.36 21.72 11.80
C ASP A 267 -13.93 21.18 11.59
N VAL A 268 -13.49 21.27 10.35
CA VAL A 268 -12.15 20.82 9.92
C VAL A 268 -11.34 22.02 9.42
N SER A 269 -11.35 23.10 10.15
CA SER A 269 -10.60 24.33 9.81
C SER A 269 -9.13 24.05 9.48
N SER A 270 -8.54 23.03 10.12
CA SER A 270 -7.18 22.53 9.84
C SER A 270 -6.99 21.97 8.42
N LEU A 271 -8.08 21.62 7.71
CA LEU A 271 -8.05 21.14 6.31
C LEU A 271 -8.26 22.24 5.26
N GLN A 272 -8.53 23.50 5.68
CA GLN A 272 -8.86 24.57 4.71
C GLN A 272 -7.77 24.84 3.67
N ASN A 273 -6.50 24.54 4.02
CA ASN A 273 -5.34 24.69 3.14
C ASN A 273 -4.80 23.35 2.62
N ASP A 274 -5.49 22.21 2.86
CA ASP A 274 -5.05 20.90 2.38
C ASP A 274 -5.47 20.73 0.91
N PRO A 275 -4.52 20.43 -0.01
CA PRO A 275 -4.81 20.22 -1.42
C PRO A 275 -5.77 19.04 -1.69
N LEU A 276 -6.03 18.20 -0.69
CA LEU A 276 -7.02 17.11 -0.79
C LEU A 276 -8.47 17.59 -0.77
N ARG A 277 -8.72 18.83 -0.37
CA ARG A 277 -10.05 19.43 -0.44
C ARG A 277 -10.15 20.23 -1.74
N SER A 278 -11.11 19.88 -2.60
CA SER A 278 -11.45 20.74 -3.74
C SER A 278 -11.89 22.12 -3.24
N LYS A 279 -11.39 23.21 -3.87
CA LYS A 279 -11.69 24.60 -3.50
C LYS A 279 -13.20 24.94 -3.56
N ASP A 280 -13.99 24.09 -4.24
CA ASP A 280 -15.43 24.34 -4.47
C ASP A 280 -16.33 23.69 -3.39
N SER A 281 -15.77 23.08 -2.34
CA SER A 281 -16.54 22.33 -1.34
C SER A 281 -17.18 23.18 -0.22
N ALA A 282 -17.27 24.50 -0.40
CA ALA A 282 -17.91 25.40 0.58
C ALA A 282 -19.45 25.41 0.51
N SER A 283 -20.08 24.77 -0.46
CA SER A 283 -21.53 24.70 -0.59
C SER A 283 -21.97 23.35 -1.15
N LEU A 284 -22.88 22.70 -0.43
CA LEU A 284 -23.77 21.63 -0.90
C LEU A 284 -23.11 20.42 -1.61
N SER A 285 -23.30 19.21 -1.02
CA SER A 285 -23.18 17.88 -1.64
C SER A 285 -22.83 17.81 -3.15
N PRO A 286 -21.87 16.95 -3.57
CA PRO A 286 -21.12 15.97 -2.78
C PRO A 286 -19.86 16.53 -2.14
N VAL A 287 -19.43 15.92 -1.02
CA VAL A 287 -18.07 16.11 -0.47
C VAL A 287 -17.07 15.56 -1.49
N THR A 288 -16.13 16.37 -1.94
CA THR A 288 -15.11 15.94 -2.90
C THR A 288 -13.76 15.82 -2.23
N ILE A 289 -13.10 14.67 -2.40
CA ILE A 289 -11.78 14.37 -1.81
C ILE A 289 -10.82 13.93 -2.91
N ASP A 290 -9.68 14.63 -3.01
CA ASP A 290 -8.57 14.20 -3.87
C ASP A 290 -7.81 13.04 -3.20
N CYS A 291 -7.77 11.90 -3.88
CA CYS A 291 -7.12 10.67 -3.39
C CYS A 291 -5.75 10.41 -4.04
N SER A 292 -5.17 11.41 -4.71
CA SER A 292 -3.88 11.26 -5.39
C SER A 292 -2.75 10.80 -4.47
N ASP A 293 -2.77 11.16 -3.18
CA ASP A 293 -1.74 10.79 -2.20
C ASP A 293 -2.22 9.78 -1.13
N ILE A 294 -3.51 9.44 -1.11
CA ILE A 294 -4.16 8.56 -0.13
C ILE A 294 -4.99 7.42 -0.75
N PRO A 295 -4.45 6.69 -1.73
CA PRO A 295 -5.22 5.71 -2.51
C PRO A 295 -5.81 4.58 -1.64
N ASP A 296 -5.17 4.26 -0.52
CA ASP A 296 -5.57 3.17 0.35
C ASP A 296 -6.70 3.57 1.32
N LEU A 297 -7.02 4.87 1.42
CA LEU A 297 -8.18 5.39 2.15
C LEU A 297 -9.47 5.37 1.33
N VAL A 298 -9.43 5.15 0.02
CA VAL A 298 -10.63 5.12 -0.84
C VAL A 298 -11.68 4.13 -0.33
N PRO A 299 -11.36 2.85 -0.02
CA PRO A 299 -12.35 1.92 0.47
C PRO A 299 -13.00 2.32 1.81
N PRO A 300 -12.27 2.65 2.88
CA PRO A 300 -12.91 3.05 4.14
C PRO A 300 -13.68 4.37 4.02
N LEU A 301 -13.21 5.36 3.24
CA LEU A 301 -13.96 6.61 3.04
C LEU A 301 -15.27 6.38 2.30
N ALA A 302 -15.30 5.53 1.28
CA ALA A 302 -16.51 5.19 0.55
C ALA A 302 -17.55 4.49 1.45
N VAL A 303 -17.10 3.57 2.31
CA VAL A 303 -17.98 2.93 3.31
C VAL A 303 -18.50 3.96 4.31
N MET A 304 -17.66 4.86 4.81
CA MET A 304 -18.10 5.85 5.80
C MET A 304 -19.03 6.91 5.22
N ALA A 305 -18.86 7.28 3.95
CA ALA A 305 -19.84 8.13 3.27
C ALA A 305 -21.22 7.47 3.23
N ALA A 306 -21.27 6.17 2.89
CA ALA A 306 -22.51 5.41 2.91
C ALA A 306 -23.10 5.32 4.34
N ALA A 307 -22.27 5.01 5.35
CA ALA A 307 -22.70 4.91 6.75
C ALA A 307 -23.22 6.25 7.30
N TYR A 308 -22.59 7.36 6.93
CA TYR A 308 -23.02 8.72 7.32
C TYR A 308 -24.06 9.33 6.38
N ARG A 309 -24.49 8.59 5.35
CA ARG A 309 -25.49 9.03 4.38
C ARG A 309 -25.12 10.33 3.65
N LYS A 310 -23.84 10.43 3.30
CA LYS A 310 -23.27 11.60 2.60
C LYS A 310 -23.00 11.29 1.14
N ASP A 311 -23.29 12.25 0.27
CA ASP A 311 -22.78 12.24 -1.10
C ASP A 311 -21.28 12.47 -1.07
N LEU A 312 -20.54 11.58 -1.73
CA LEU A 312 -19.08 11.63 -1.78
C LEU A 312 -18.58 11.44 -3.21
N ALA A 313 -17.62 12.27 -3.61
CA ALA A 313 -16.83 12.07 -4.82
C ALA A 313 -15.34 11.92 -4.45
N LEU A 314 -14.75 10.76 -4.77
CA LEU A 314 -13.33 10.48 -4.63
C LEU A 314 -12.69 10.63 -6.01
N THR A 315 -11.72 11.53 -6.16
CA THR A 315 -11.08 11.88 -7.45
C THR A 315 -9.61 11.45 -7.47
N HIS A 316 -8.98 11.46 -8.66
CA HIS A 316 -7.60 11.04 -8.91
C HIS A 316 -7.34 9.60 -8.44
N VAL A 317 -8.27 8.69 -8.73
CA VAL A 317 -8.27 7.30 -8.30
C VAL A 317 -7.94 6.30 -9.42
N ARG A 318 -7.75 6.74 -10.67
CA ARG A 318 -7.54 5.88 -11.86
C ARG A 318 -6.53 4.75 -11.65
N ARG A 319 -5.42 5.03 -10.95
CA ARG A 319 -4.38 4.02 -10.67
C ARG A 319 -4.84 2.88 -9.76
N LEU A 320 -5.98 3.02 -9.07
CA LEU A 320 -6.58 1.95 -8.26
C LEU A 320 -7.09 0.78 -9.12
N ARG A 321 -7.30 0.99 -10.42
CA ARG A 321 -7.64 -0.09 -11.37
C ARG A 321 -6.50 -1.11 -11.54
N GLY A 322 -5.25 -0.69 -11.32
CA GLY A 322 -4.05 -1.56 -11.38
C GLY A 322 -3.58 -2.06 -10.02
N LYS A 323 -4.42 -2.08 -8.98
CA LYS A 323 -4.11 -2.62 -7.66
C LYS A 323 -4.38 -4.14 -7.59
N GLU A 324 -4.55 -4.68 -6.39
CA GLU A 324 -4.88 -6.08 -6.14
C GLU A 324 -6.19 -6.49 -6.83
N SER A 325 -7.15 -5.56 -6.91
CA SER A 325 -8.35 -5.61 -7.75
C SER A 325 -8.42 -4.36 -8.63
N ASP A 326 -9.34 -4.28 -9.61
CA ASP A 326 -9.86 -2.98 -10.02
C ASP A 326 -10.63 -2.41 -8.84
N ARG A 327 -9.90 -1.74 -7.94
CA ARG A 327 -10.41 -1.35 -6.63
C ARG A 327 -11.55 -0.34 -6.74
N ILE A 328 -11.61 0.47 -7.81
CA ILE A 328 -12.71 1.41 -8.07
C ILE A 328 -14.00 0.61 -8.30
N THR A 329 -14.00 -0.26 -9.31
CA THR A 329 -15.14 -1.11 -9.65
C THR A 329 -15.52 -2.01 -8.47
N SER A 330 -14.53 -2.62 -7.81
CA SER A 330 -14.75 -3.56 -6.71
C SER A 330 -15.39 -2.93 -5.48
N VAL A 331 -15.01 -1.68 -5.13
CA VAL A 331 -15.66 -0.94 -4.03
C VAL A 331 -17.09 -0.58 -4.40
N CYS A 332 -17.35 -0.16 -5.65
CA CYS A 332 -18.70 0.13 -6.11
C CYS A 332 -19.61 -1.12 -6.06
N ASP A 333 -19.08 -2.27 -6.54
CA ASP A 333 -19.83 -3.54 -6.54
C ASP A 333 -20.14 -4.00 -5.11
N MET A 334 -19.16 -3.92 -4.20
CA MET A 334 -19.33 -4.21 -2.77
C MET A 334 -20.42 -3.33 -2.15
N LEU A 335 -20.36 -2.02 -2.36
CA LEU A 335 -21.37 -1.09 -1.82
C LEU A 335 -22.75 -1.35 -2.43
N THR A 336 -22.83 -1.63 -3.72
CA THR A 336 -24.08 -1.96 -4.42
C THR A 336 -24.69 -3.26 -3.87
N ALA A 337 -23.86 -4.29 -3.62
CA ALA A 337 -24.30 -5.53 -2.99
C ALA A 337 -24.86 -5.32 -1.56
N LEU A 338 -24.44 -4.24 -0.90
CA LEU A 338 -24.92 -3.82 0.43
C LEU A 338 -26.00 -2.72 0.35
N GLY A 339 -26.64 -2.54 -0.81
CA GLY A 339 -27.80 -1.65 -0.98
C GLY A 339 -27.46 -0.17 -1.15
N VAL A 340 -26.19 0.18 -1.40
CA VAL A 340 -25.72 1.56 -1.57
C VAL A 340 -25.50 1.87 -3.03
N LYS A 341 -26.04 2.98 -3.51
CA LYS A 341 -25.77 3.45 -4.89
C LYS A 341 -24.37 4.06 -4.98
N ALA A 342 -23.48 3.40 -5.69
CA ALA A 342 -22.13 3.85 -5.98
C ALA A 342 -21.83 3.73 -7.48
N SER A 343 -20.95 4.58 -8.00
CA SER A 343 -20.59 4.59 -9.41
C SER A 343 -19.10 4.74 -9.62
N ALA A 344 -18.56 3.96 -10.54
CA ALA A 344 -17.17 3.97 -10.96
C ALA A 344 -16.99 4.83 -12.21
N GLY A 345 -16.33 5.97 -12.09
CA GLY A 345 -15.87 6.76 -13.23
C GLY A 345 -14.49 6.31 -13.71
N GLU A 346 -13.94 6.94 -14.76
CA GLU A 346 -12.59 6.64 -15.25
C GLU A 346 -11.52 6.95 -14.18
N ASP A 347 -11.61 8.12 -13.55
CA ASP A 347 -10.68 8.63 -12.52
C ASP A 347 -11.43 9.08 -11.26
N SER A 348 -12.61 8.52 -11.02
CA SER A 348 -13.44 8.86 -9.86
C SER A 348 -14.23 7.66 -9.35
N LEU A 349 -14.60 7.75 -8.07
CA LEU A 349 -15.60 6.90 -7.43
C LEU A 349 -16.59 7.81 -6.72
N THR A 350 -17.89 7.62 -6.95
CA THR A 350 -18.94 8.38 -6.29
C THR A 350 -19.82 7.47 -5.45
N VAL A 351 -20.22 7.97 -4.28
CA VAL A 351 -21.19 7.33 -3.40
C VAL A 351 -22.37 8.27 -3.22
N ALA A 352 -23.56 7.81 -3.47
CA ALA A 352 -24.77 8.59 -3.22
C ALA A 352 -25.24 8.40 -1.78
N GLY A 353 -25.44 9.49 -1.06
CA GLY A 353 -26.06 9.49 0.26
C GLY A 353 -27.48 8.91 0.17
N SER A 354 -27.77 7.92 1.01
CA SER A 354 -29.08 7.26 1.05
C SER A 354 -29.76 7.47 2.39
N ALA A 355 -31.09 7.64 2.39
CA ALA A 355 -31.86 7.66 3.62
C ALA A 355 -31.88 6.28 4.33
N ALA A 356 -31.69 5.19 3.58
CA ALA A 356 -31.63 3.84 4.11
C ALA A 356 -30.22 3.50 4.66
N PRO A 357 -30.11 2.72 5.74
CA PRO A 357 -28.83 2.16 6.20
C PRO A 357 -28.28 1.16 5.18
N LEU A 358 -26.99 0.80 5.31
CA LEU A 358 -26.44 -0.35 4.58
C LEU A 358 -27.29 -1.59 4.89
N SER A 359 -27.61 -2.36 3.86
CA SER A 359 -28.31 -3.65 4.01
C SER A 359 -27.28 -4.76 4.31
N GLY A 360 -27.80 -5.95 4.66
CA GLY A 360 -26.99 -7.16 4.59
C GLY A 360 -26.79 -7.60 3.15
N GLY A 361 -25.89 -8.55 2.93
CA GLY A 361 -25.61 -9.07 1.60
C GLY A 361 -24.32 -9.86 1.53
N THR A 362 -23.85 -10.12 0.31
CA THR A 362 -22.57 -10.82 0.08
C THR A 362 -21.59 -9.88 -0.60
N ALA A 363 -20.44 -9.69 0.04
CA ALA A 363 -19.30 -8.92 -0.46
C ALA A 363 -18.20 -9.89 -0.92
N ASP A 364 -17.72 -9.73 -2.14
CA ASP A 364 -16.59 -10.49 -2.66
C ASP A 364 -15.28 -9.73 -2.38
N GLY A 365 -14.39 -10.34 -1.60
CA GLY A 365 -13.08 -9.77 -1.26
C GLY A 365 -12.11 -9.68 -2.44
N ARG A 366 -12.36 -10.41 -3.55
CA ARG A 366 -11.59 -10.34 -4.81
C ARG A 366 -10.08 -10.43 -4.60
N ASP A 367 -9.65 -11.22 -3.63
CA ASP A 367 -8.24 -11.37 -3.26
C ASP A 367 -7.56 -10.00 -2.93
N ASP A 368 -8.35 -9.03 -2.45
CA ASP A 368 -7.89 -7.69 -2.04
C ASP A 368 -8.22 -7.44 -0.56
N HIS A 369 -7.16 -7.37 0.27
CA HIS A 369 -7.28 -7.16 1.70
C HIS A 369 -8.03 -5.86 2.05
N ARG A 370 -7.94 -4.81 1.23
CA ARG A 370 -8.66 -3.55 1.46
C ARG A 370 -10.16 -3.71 1.26
N LEU A 371 -10.58 -4.56 0.33
CA LEU A 371 -12.01 -4.87 0.14
C LEU A 371 -12.56 -5.69 1.29
N VAL A 372 -11.82 -6.71 1.74
CA VAL A 372 -12.24 -7.51 2.90
C VAL A 372 -12.40 -6.64 4.14
N MET A 373 -11.40 -5.78 4.44
CA MET A 373 -11.49 -4.89 5.60
C MET A 373 -12.59 -3.83 5.43
N ALA A 374 -12.85 -3.34 4.22
CA ALA A 374 -13.94 -2.41 3.93
C ALA A 374 -15.32 -3.07 4.10
N ALA A 375 -15.47 -4.32 3.65
CA ALA A 375 -16.69 -5.09 3.85
C ALA A 375 -16.95 -5.38 5.34
N ALA A 376 -15.89 -5.70 6.11
CA ALA A 376 -16.00 -5.87 7.56
C ALA A 376 -16.37 -4.57 8.28
N LEU A 377 -15.81 -3.43 7.84
CA LEU A 377 -16.22 -2.10 8.31
C LEU A 377 -17.70 -1.82 7.97
N ALA A 378 -18.10 -2.08 6.72
CA ALA A 378 -19.49 -1.87 6.27
C ALA A 378 -20.47 -2.70 7.09
N ALA A 379 -20.13 -3.96 7.40
CA ALA A 379 -20.93 -4.87 8.20
C ALA A 379 -21.25 -4.31 9.60
N SER A 380 -20.34 -3.51 10.20
CA SER A 380 -20.58 -2.90 11.51
C SER A 380 -21.67 -1.80 11.49
N PHE A 381 -22.05 -1.33 10.31
CA PHE A 381 -23.11 -0.33 10.09
C PHE A 381 -24.32 -0.90 9.33
N ALA A 382 -24.29 -2.18 8.96
CA ALA A 382 -25.36 -2.82 8.22
C ALA A 382 -26.57 -3.13 9.12
N SER A 383 -27.75 -3.25 8.51
CA SER A 383 -29.00 -3.62 9.20
C SER A 383 -29.25 -5.13 9.26
N ALA A 384 -28.50 -5.92 8.49
CA ALA A 384 -28.60 -7.38 8.45
C ALA A 384 -27.18 -8.00 8.21
N PRO A 385 -26.99 -9.32 8.43
CA PRO A 385 -25.69 -9.96 8.31
C PRO A 385 -25.04 -9.80 6.94
N VAL A 386 -23.70 -9.70 6.94
CA VAL A 386 -22.87 -9.58 5.73
C VAL A 386 -21.96 -10.81 5.61
N THR A 387 -22.05 -11.49 4.47
CA THR A 387 -21.10 -12.54 4.09
C THR A 387 -19.95 -11.93 3.32
N ILE A 388 -18.71 -12.28 3.70
CA ILE A 388 -17.49 -11.86 2.97
C ILE A 388 -16.83 -13.10 2.40
N LEU A 389 -16.66 -13.13 1.07
CA LEU A 389 -15.95 -14.19 0.37
C LEU A 389 -14.46 -13.83 0.28
N GLY A 390 -13.57 -14.83 0.38
CA GLY A 390 -12.12 -14.63 0.28
C GLY A 390 -11.54 -13.82 1.45
N ALA A 391 -12.04 -14.05 2.64
CA ALA A 391 -11.71 -13.29 3.85
C ALA A 391 -10.25 -13.48 4.30
N GLU A 392 -9.54 -14.52 3.82
CA GLU A 392 -8.13 -14.76 4.03
C GLU A 392 -7.22 -13.71 3.37
N ALA A 393 -7.73 -12.94 2.41
CA ALA A 393 -6.96 -11.90 1.72
C ALA A 393 -6.36 -10.84 2.67
N VAL A 394 -6.88 -10.68 3.89
CA VAL A 394 -6.29 -9.82 4.93
C VAL A 394 -4.86 -10.19 5.25
N ASN A 395 -4.44 -11.45 5.08
CA ASN A 395 -3.08 -11.93 5.35
C ASN A 395 -2.02 -11.21 4.53
N LYS A 396 -2.38 -10.60 3.39
CA LYS A 396 -1.46 -9.81 2.56
C LYS A 396 -0.91 -8.57 3.27
N SER A 397 -1.65 -8.03 4.24
CA SER A 397 -1.20 -6.83 4.97
C SER A 397 -1.51 -6.83 6.46
N TYR A 398 -2.51 -7.57 6.92
CA TYR A 398 -2.98 -7.56 8.30
C TYR A 398 -3.40 -8.98 8.76
N PRO A 399 -2.45 -9.89 9.00
CA PRO A 399 -2.77 -11.28 9.34
C PRO A 399 -3.61 -11.45 10.62
N SER A 400 -3.44 -10.55 11.61
CA SER A 400 -4.22 -10.57 12.86
C SER A 400 -5.55 -9.80 12.77
N PHE A 401 -6.00 -9.39 11.57
CA PHE A 401 -7.20 -8.56 11.40
C PHE A 401 -8.44 -9.16 12.08
N TRP A 402 -8.72 -10.43 11.87
CA TRP A 402 -9.91 -11.08 12.43
C TRP A 402 -9.86 -11.24 13.95
N GLU A 403 -8.66 -11.40 14.51
CA GLU A 403 -8.47 -11.41 15.97
C GLU A 403 -8.74 -10.03 16.56
N ASP A 404 -8.19 -8.99 15.94
CA ASP A 404 -8.36 -7.61 16.39
C ASP A 404 -9.80 -7.10 16.15
N TYR A 405 -10.46 -7.58 15.07
CA TYR A 405 -11.87 -7.33 14.83
C TYR A 405 -12.73 -7.89 15.97
N ARG A 406 -12.42 -9.12 16.44
CA ARG A 406 -13.10 -9.73 17.58
C ARG A 406 -12.81 -9.01 18.90
N LYS A 407 -11.55 -8.59 19.15
CA LYS A 407 -11.18 -7.77 20.32
C LYS A 407 -11.94 -6.44 20.35
N ALA A 408 -12.18 -5.84 19.20
CA ALA A 408 -12.99 -4.64 19.05
C ALA A 408 -14.51 -4.89 19.21
N GLY A 409 -14.91 -6.09 19.58
CA GLY A 409 -16.29 -6.47 19.84
C GLY A 409 -17.05 -6.96 18.61
N GLY A 410 -16.38 -7.13 17.48
CA GLY A 410 -16.97 -7.67 16.26
C GLY A 410 -17.41 -9.13 16.43
N ASP A 411 -18.54 -9.47 15.83
CA ASP A 411 -19.11 -10.82 15.85
C ASP A 411 -19.08 -11.41 14.43
N PHE A 412 -18.32 -12.48 14.26
CA PHE A 412 -18.24 -13.20 12.99
C PHE A 412 -18.03 -14.70 13.21
N ARG A 413 -18.47 -15.48 12.22
CA ARG A 413 -18.19 -16.91 12.12
C ARG A 413 -17.58 -17.23 10.74
N VAL A 414 -16.65 -18.18 10.73
CA VAL A 414 -16.12 -18.75 9.50
C VAL A 414 -17.17 -19.68 8.93
N LEU A 415 -17.43 -19.57 7.64
CA LEU A 415 -18.29 -20.47 6.88
C LEU A 415 -17.43 -21.60 6.31
N SER A 416 -17.84 -22.82 6.54
CA SER A 416 -17.23 -24.05 6.02
C SER A 416 -17.61 -24.28 4.56
#